data_693059320a848f1582647217ac2810cc
#
_entry.id   693059320a848f1582647217ac2810cc
#
_cell.length_a   1.000
_cell.length_b   1.000
_cell.length_c   1.000
_cell.angle_alpha   90.00
_cell.angle_beta   90.00
_cell.angle_gamma   90.00
#
_symmetry.space_group_name_H-M   'P 1'
#
loop_
_entity.id
_entity.type
_entity.pdbx_description
1 polymer ?
#
loop_
_entity_poly.entity_id
_entity_poly.type
_entity_poly.pdbx_seq_one_letter_code
_entity_poly.pdbx_strand_id
1 'polypeptide(L)'
;TAGIGMILSYVGLVFLIVLAAKYGTYWHIIWCSVYGATLVILHTASTLYHGITNSKLKAKFKSADYVGIYMLIAGTYTPILLINLYGGLGWTIFGVVWSLAIVGIFFKIKDITPFKNYENYFYLAMGWLIIFTIKPFYDSIDFIGFLLIVLGGISFTFGILFNIWD
;
A
#
# COMPACT_ATOMS: atom_id res chain seq x y z
N THR A 1 2.14 16.49 -10.29
CA THR A 1 2.67 15.12 -10.04
C THR A 1 1.58 14.16 -9.54
N ALA A 2 0.76 14.55 -8.53
CA ALA A 2 -0.29 13.68 -7.97
C ALA A 2 -1.32 13.22 -9.02
N GLY A 3 -1.77 14.10 -9.91
CA GLY A 3 -2.70 13.77 -10.99
C GLY A 3 -2.16 12.75 -11.98
N ILE A 4 -0.85 12.78 -12.27
CA ILE A 4 -0.20 11.77 -13.12
C ILE A 4 -0.24 10.41 -12.40
N GLY A 5 0.07 10.38 -11.10
CA GLY A 5 -0.03 9.17 -10.27
C GLY A 5 -1.43 8.59 -10.26
N MET A 6 -2.46 9.43 -10.20
CA MET A 6 -3.85 9.01 -10.28
C MET A 6 -4.15 8.32 -11.62
N ILE A 7 -3.82 8.93 -12.75
CA ILE A 7 -4.05 8.34 -14.08
C ILE A 7 -3.31 7.00 -14.21
N LEU A 8 -2.04 6.95 -13.81
CA LEU A 8 -1.24 5.74 -13.85
C LEU A 8 -1.80 4.63 -12.95
N SER A 9 -2.40 4.98 -11.80
CA SER A 9 -3.01 3.99 -10.91
C SER A 9 -4.27 3.36 -11.52
N TYR A 10 -5.09 4.13 -12.23
CA TYR A 10 -6.25 3.58 -12.96
C TYR A 10 -5.82 2.66 -14.11
N VAL A 11 -4.83 3.10 -14.92
CA VAL A 11 -4.27 2.27 -15.99
C VAL A 11 -3.65 1.00 -15.43
N GLY A 12 -2.88 1.12 -14.35
CA GLY A 12 -2.25 0.00 -13.66
C GLY A 12 -3.27 -1.00 -13.11
N LEU A 13 -4.35 -0.54 -12.50
CA LEU A 13 -5.44 -1.40 -12.01
C LEU A 13 -6.05 -2.22 -13.16
N VAL A 14 -6.43 -1.55 -14.27
CA VAL A 14 -7.02 -2.24 -15.42
C VAL A 14 -6.03 -3.26 -15.99
N PHE A 15 -4.76 -2.88 -16.16
CA PHE A 15 -3.73 -3.77 -16.67
C PHE A 15 -3.51 -4.99 -15.77
N LEU A 16 -3.45 -4.79 -14.44
CA LEU A 16 -3.32 -5.89 -13.48
C LEU A 16 -4.49 -6.86 -13.53
N ILE A 17 -5.74 -6.35 -13.61
CA ILE A 17 -6.93 -7.19 -13.69
C ILE A 17 -6.93 -7.99 -15.01
N VAL A 18 -6.59 -7.35 -16.13
CA VAL A 18 -6.51 -8.03 -17.43
C VAL A 18 -5.46 -9.15 -17.42
N LEU A 19 -4.27 -8.89 -16.88
CA LEU A 19 -3.23 -9.91 -16.76
C LEU A 19 -3.64 -11.04 -15.82
N ALA A 20 -4.23 -10.71 -14.67
CA ALA A 20 -4.73 -11.70 -13.71
C ALA A 20 -5.83 -12.57 -14.32
N ALA A 21 -6.72 -12.00 -15.13
CA ALA A 21 -7.77 -12.73 -15.82
C ALA A 21 -7.21 -13.63 -16.96
N LYS A 22 -6.16 -13.17 -17.66
CA LYS A 22 -5.59 -13.90 -18.79
C LYS A 22 -4.65 -15.03 -18.38
N TYR A 23 -3.83 -14.82 -17.34
CA TYR A 23 -2.74 -15.72 -16.96
C TYR A 23 -2.90 -16.34 -15.57
N GLY A 24 -3.84 -15.86 -14.76
CA GLY A 24 -4.05 -16.31 -13.39
C GLY A 24 -5.35 -17.07 -13.18
N THR A 25 -5.72 -17.19 -11.93
CA THR A 25 -6.98 -17.75 -11.46
C THR A 25 -7.88 -16.62 -10.93
N TYR A 26 -9.12 -16.94 -10.56
CA TYR A 26 -10.01 -15.95 -9.91
C TYR A 26 -9.41 -15.37 -8.62
N TRP A 27 -8.56 -16.09 -7.90
CA TRP A 27 -7.84 -15.57 -6.74
C TRP A 27 -6.85 -14.46 -7.11
N HIS A 28 -6.15 -14.60 -8.23
CA HIS A 28 -5.28 -13.53 -8.74
C HIS A 28 -6.09 -12.26 -9.05
N ILE A 29 -7.26 -12.42 -9.67
CA ILE A 29 -8.15 -11.27 -9.96
C ILE A 29 -8.56 -10.58 -8.67
N ILE A 30 -9.01 -11.34 -7.65
CA ILE A 30 -9.47 -10.77 -6.38
C ILE A 30 -8.32 -10.01 -5.69
N TRP A 31 -7.18 -10.65 -5.48
CA TRP A 31 -6.08 -10.05 -4.70
C TRP A 31 -5.37 -8.90 -5.43
N CYS A 32 -5.22 -8.99 -6.75
CA CYS A 32 -4.73 -7.89 -7.56
C CYS A 32 -5.71 -6.71 -7.61
N SER A 33 -7.03 -6.99 -7.58
CA SER A 33 -8.05 -5.94 -7.49
C SER A 33 -8.00 -5.21 -6.15
N VAL A 34 -7.77 -5.92 -5.03
CA VAL A 34 -7.58 -5.29 -3.71
C VAL A 34 -6.40 -4.34 -3.74
N TYR A 35 -5.24 -4.78 -4.23
CA TYR A 35 -4.06 -3.93 -4.37
C TYR A 35 -4.32 -2.71 -5.26
N GLY A 36 -4.85 -2.94 -6.46
CA GLY A 36 -5.12 -1.86 -7.41
C GLY A 36 -6.16 -0.86 -6.90
N ALA A 37 -7.17 -1.32 -6.16
CA ALA A 37 -8.16 -0.44 -5.52
C ALA A 37 -7.50 0.47 -4.48
N THR A 38 -6.62 -0.07 -3.62
CA THR A 38 -5.90 0.74 -2.62
C THR A 38 -4.98 1.77 -3.27
N LEU A 39 -4.34 1.41 -4.38
CA LEU A 39 -3.49 2.30 -5.18
C LEU A 39 -4.31 3.47 -5.76
N VAL A 40 -5.48 3.18 -6.34
CA VAL A 40 -6.40 4.19 -6.88
C VAL A 40 -6.93 5.11 -5.77
N ILE A 41 -7.33 4.55 -4.64
CA ILE A 41 -7.84 5.32 -3.49
C ILE A 41 -6.79 6.33 -3.02
N LEU A 42 -5.55 5.89 -2.79
CA LEU A 42 -4.47 6.79 -2.36
C LEU A 42 -4.23 7.91 -3.36
N HIS A 43 -3.99 7.59 -4.63
CA HIS A 43 -3.65 8.61 -5.63
C HIS A 43 -4.80 9.55 -5.93
N THR A 44 -6.05 9.08 -5.84
CA THR A 44 -7.24 9.94 -5.96
C THR A 44 -7.35 10.89 -4.77
N ALA A 45 -7.21 10.38 -3.53
CA ALA A 45 -7.24 11.20 -2.32
C ALA A 45 -6.12 12.26 -2.33
N SER A 46 -4.90 11.87 -2.70
CA SER A 46 -3.76 12.77 -2.83
C SER A 46 -3.99 13.85 -3.89
N THR A 47 -4.52 13.50 -5.06
CA THR A 47 -4.83 14.46 -6.12
C THR A 47 -5.87 15.47 -5.68
N LEU A 48 -6.92 15.02 -5.00
CA LEU A 48 -7.97 15.88 -4.48
C LEU A 48 -7.45 16.78 -3.36
N TYR A 49 -6.61 16.24 -2.46
CA TYR A 49 -5.98 17.03 -1.40
C TYR A 49 -5.16 18.21 -1.97
N HIS A 50 -4.37 17.96 -3.02
CA HIS A 50 -3.56 19.01 -3.65
C HIS A 50 -4.35 19.96 -4.55
N GLY A 51 -5.45 19.49 -5.18
CA GLY A 51 -6.25 20.27 -6.12
C GLY A 51 -7.35 21.12 -5.51
N ILE A 52 -7.82 20.80 -4.30
CA ILE A 52 -8.96 21.49 -3.67
C ILE A 52 -8.48 22.71 -2.89
N THR A 53 -9.17 23.84 -3.12
CA THR A 53 -8.91 25.13 -2.44
C THR A 53 -9.76 25.31 -1.17
N ASN A 54 -10.92 24.67 -1.08
CA ASN A 54 -11.80 24.74 0.08
C ASN A 54 -11.12 24.12 1.31
N SER A 55 -10.87 24.89 2.36
CA SER A 55 -10.13 24.47 3.55
C SER A 55 -10.72 23.28 4.30
N LYS A 56 -12.07 23.21 4.41
CA LYS A 56 -12.76 22.10 5.09
C LYS A 56 -12.64 20.78 4.31
N LEU A 57 -12.81 20.84 2.98
CA LEU A 57 -12.66 19.67 2.12
C LEU A 57 -11.19 19.24 2.03
N LYS A 58 -10.28 20.19 1.94
CA LYS A 58 -8.83 19.94 1.93
C LYS A 58 -8.38 19.18 3.18
N ALA A 59 -8.87 19.56 4.36
CA ALA A 59 -8.58 18.84 5.60
C ALA A 59 -9.07 17.39 5.58
N LYS A 60 -10.26 17.13 5.03
CA LYS A 60 -10.79 15.76 4.87
C LYS A 60 -9.95 14.93 3.91
N PHE A 61 -9.59 15.49 2.74
CA PHE A 61 -8.76 14.77 1.77
C PHE A 61 -7.32 14.60 2.24
N LYS A 62 -6.79 15.51 3.06
CA LYS A 62 -5.52 15.30 3.74
C LYS A 62 -5.57 14.05 4.64
N SER A 63 -6.62 13.90 5.44
CA SER A 63 -6.78 12.71 6.26
C SER A 63 -6.95 11.44 5.42
N ALA A 64 -7.72 11.51 4.32
CA ALA A 64 -7.91 10.39 3.40
C ALA A 64 -6.61 9.99 2.68
N ASP A 65 -5.75 10.93 2.32
CA ASP A 65 -4.42 10.70 1.73
C ASP A 65 -3.54 9.88 2.68
N TYR A 66 -3.46 10.27 3.94
CA TYR A 66 -2.71 9.50 4.96
C TYR A 66 -3.31 8.12 5.24
N VAL A 67 -4.64 8.02 5.33
CA VAL A 67 -5.34 6.72 5.45
C VAL A 67 -5.04 5.83 4.25
N GLY A 68 -4.98 6.41 3.05
CA GLY A 68 -4.63 5.72 1.81
C GLY A 68 -3.25 5.05 1.86
N ILE A 69 -2.28 5.63 2.58
CA ILE A 69 -0.94 5.03 2.74
C ILE A 69 -1.04 3.70 3.50
N TYR A 70 -1.77 3.65 4.63
CA TYR A 70 -2.00 2.40 5.36
C TYR A 70 -2.67 1.34 4.49
N MET A 71 -3.71 1.75 3.77
CA MET A 71 -4.44 0.87 2.85
C MET A 71 -3.53 0.34 1.74
N LEU A 72 -2.68 1.20 1.15
CA LEU A 72 -1.76 0.80 0.09
C LEU A 72 -0.70 -0.17 0.59
N ILE A 73 -0.12 0.06 1.77
CA ILE A 73 0.85 -0.88 2.35
C ILE A 73 0.19 -2.25 2.52
N ALA A 74 -0.96 -2.33 3.19
CA ALA A 74 -1.67 -3.59 3.39
C ALA A 74 -2.15 -4.21 2.06
N GLY A 75 -2.61 -3.39 1.13
CA GLY A 75 -3.02 -3.79 -0.21
C GLY A 75 -1.88 -4.40 -1.03
N THR A 76 -0.67 -3.84 -0.93
CA THR A 76 0.53 -4.36 -1.60
C THR A 76 0.91 -5.75 -1.08
N TYR A 77 0.81 -5.97 0.23
CA TYR A 77 1.05 -7.28 0.84
C TYR A 77 0.04 -8.34 0.42
N THR A 78 -1.19 -7.94 0.11
CA THR A 78 -2.30 -8.87 -0.17
C THR A 78 -1.97 -9.87 -1.28
N PRO A 79 -1.65 -9.48 -2.53
CA PRO A 79 -1.30 -10.46 -3.57
C PRO A 79 0.01 -11.19 -3.27
N ILE A 80 1.00 -10.50 -2.69
CA ILE A 80 2.30 -11.11 -2.35
C ILE A 80 2.11 -12.29 -1.39
N LEU A 81 1.33 -12.10 -0.33
CA LEU A 81 1.14 -13.10 0.71
C LEU A 81 0.16 -14.19 0.32
N LEU A 82 -0.93 -13.84 -0.36
CA LEU A 82 -2.03 -14.78 -0.62
C LEU A 82 -1.91 -15.49 -1.98
N ILE A 83 -1.05 -15.04 -2.87
CA ILE A 83 -0.74 -15.73 -4.12
C ILE A 83 0.60 -16.47 -3.99
N ASN A 84 1.67 -15.78 -3.61
CA ASN A 84 3.03 -16.34 -3.61
C ASN A 84 3.35 -17.14 -2.34
N LEU A 85 2.87 -16.72 -1.17
CA LEU A 85 3.07 -17.38 0.12
C LEU A 85 1.81 -18.09 0.61
N TYR A 86 1.04 -18.66 -0.32
CA TYR A 86 -0.20 -19.34 0.00
C TYR A 86 -0.02 -20.39 1.12
N GLY A 87 -0.84 -20.29 2.18
CA GLY A 87 -0.79 -21.17 3.33
C GLY A 87 -0.85 -20.43 4.67
N GLY A 88 -0.58 -21.13 5.76
CA GLY A 88 -0.69 -20.57 7.11
C GLY A 88 0.17 -19.33 7.35
N LEU A 89 1.40 -19.33 6.84
CA LEU A 89 2.30 -18.17 6.97
C LEU A 89 1.74 -16.95 6.24
N GLY A 90 1.30 -17.11 4.98
CA GLY A 90 0.75 -16.00 4.19
C GLY A 90 -0.49 -15.39 4.85
N TRP A 91 -1.42 -16.21 5.32
CA TRP A 91 -2.61 -15.74 6.02
C TRP A 91 -2.30 -15.07 7.37
N THR A 92 -1.32 -15.58 8.12
CA THR A 92 -0.91 -14.98 9.40
C THR A 92 -0.35 -13.58 9.20
N ILE A 93 0.62 -13.43 8.29
CA ILE A 93 1.22 -12.10 8.01
C ILE A 93 0.20 -11.16 7.39
N PHE A 94 -0.68 -11.65 6.50
CA PHE A 94 -1.80 -10.87 5.98
C PHE A 94 -2.69 -10.31 7.11
N GLY A 95 -3.08 -11.15 8.07
CA GLY A 95 -3.85 -10.71 9.24
C GLY A 95 -3.12 -9.67 10.08
N VAL A 96 -1.82 -9.85 10.32
CA VAL A 96 -0.99 -8.89 11.07
C VAL A 96 -0.94 -7.54 10.34
N VAL A 97 -0.62 -7.53 9.05
CA VAL A 97 -0.48 -6.29 8.28
C VAL A 97 -1.79 -5.51 8.21
N TRP A 98 -2.91 -6.19 7.92
CA TRP A 98 -4.22 -5.53 7.89
C TRP A 98 -4.68 -5.06 9.27
N SER A 99 -4.39 -5.81 10.33
CA SER A 99 -4.68 -5.37 11.71
C SER A 99 -3.89 -4.09 12.05
N LEU A 100 -2.60 -4.03 11.72
CA LEU A 100 -1.78 -2.84 11.91
C LEU A 100 -2.30 -1.66 11.07
N ALA A 101 -2.72 -1.89 9.83
CA ALA A 101 -3.31 -0.85 9.00
C ALA A 101 -4.58 -0.28 9.64
N ILE A 102 -5.48 -1.14 10.13
CA ILE A 102 -6.72 -0.72 10.80
C ILE A 102 -6.41 0.10 12.06
N VAL A 103 -5.45 -0.32 12.87
CA VAL A 103 -5.00 0.41 14.06
C VAL A 103 -4.43 1.78 13.68
N GLY A 104 -3.57 1.85 12.67
CA GLY A 104 -3.02 3.11 12.17
C GLY A 104 -4.09 4.06 11.64
N ILE A 105 -5.03 3.54 10.86
CA ILE A 105 -6.20 4.29 10.35
C ILE A 105 -7.05 4.83 11.51
N PHE A 106 -7.32 4.00 12.52
CA PHE A 106 -8.09 4.41 13.71
C PHE A 106 -7.40 5.57 14.44
N PHE A 107 -6.10 5.47 14.69
CA PHE A 107 -5.34 6.54 15.35
C PHE A 107 -5.29 7.82 14.51
N LYS A 108 -5.20 7.68 13.18
CA LYS A 108 -5.24 8.83 12.27
C LYS A 108 -6.57 9.55 12.29
N ILE A 109 -7.68 8.81 12.23
CA ILE A 109 -9.04 9.38 12.24
C ILE A 109 -9.35 10.04 13.58
N LYS A 110 -8.89 9.45 14.69
CA LYS A 110 -9.07 9.98 16.04
C LYS A 110 -8.13 11.13 16.39
N ASP A 111 -7.19 11.45 15.51
CA ASP A 111 -6.23 12.55 15.66
C ASP A 111 -5.43 12.48 16.96
N ILE A 112 -4.96 11.27 17.31
CA ILE A 112 -4.23 11.00 18.54
C ILE A 112 -2.83 11.61 18.47
N THR A 113 -2.59 12.67 19.22
CA THR A 113 -1.39 13.51 19.16
C THR A 113 -0.05 12.74 19.32
N PRO A 114 0.12 11.83 20.30
CA PRO A 114 1.35 11.07 20.40
C PRO A 114 1.68 10.24 19.17
N PHE A 115 0.66 9.68 18.51
CA PHE A 115 0.82 8.86 17.33
C PHE A 115 1.26 9.66 16.09
N LYS A 116 0.82 10.92 15.94
CA LYS A 116 1.23 11.78 14.83
C LYS A 116 2.74 11.90 14.68
N ASN A 117 3.46 11.98 15.80
CA ASN A 117 4.93 12.12 15.80
C ASN A 117 5.65 10.85 15.34
N TYR A 118 4.98 9.70 15.41
CA TYR A 118 5.55 8.39 15.07
C TYR A 118 4.93 7.75 13.83
N GLU A 119 4.01 8.45 13.16
CA GLU A 119 3.26 7.92 12.01
C GLU A 119 4.18 7.43 10.88
N ASN A 120 5.21 8.20 10.54
CA ASN A 120 6.17 7.83 9.50
C ASN A 120 6.99 6.58 9.87
N TYR A 121 7.36 6.44 11.14
CA TYR A 121 8.03 5.23 11.63
C TYR A 121 7.11 4.00 11.59
N PHE A 122 5.82 4.22 11.85
CA PHE A 122 4.83 3.15 11.76
C PHE A 122 4.64 2.67 10.32
N TYR A 123 4.61 3.59 9.34
CA TYR A 123 4.62 3.24 7.92
C TYR A 123 5.85 2.42 7.54
N LEU A 124 7.03 2.85 7.97
CA LEU A 124 8.28 2.11 7.71
C LEU A 124 8.24 0.71 8.33
N ALA A 125 7.84 0.61 9.58
CA ALA A 125 7.74 -0.68 10.27
C ALA A 125 6.80 -1.64 9.53
N MET A 126 5.62 -1.17 9.11
CA MET A 126 4.68 -1.95 8.32
C MET A 126 5.26 -2.37 6.96
N GLY A 127 5.90 -1.45 6.25
CA GLY A 127 6.49 -1.71 4.93
C GLY A 127 7.61 -2.75 4.97
N TRP A 128 8.36 -2.83 6.06
CA TRP A 128 9.48 -3.76 6.22
C TRP A 128 9.11 -5.11 6.86
N LEU A 129 7.84 -5.36 7.17
CA LEU A 129 7.40 -6.68 7.67
C LEU A 129 7.69 -7.84 6.70
N ILE A 130 7.91 -7.55 5.41
CA ILE A 130 8.32 -8.54 4.40
C ILE A 130 9.61 -9.26 4.76
N ILE A 131 10.48 -8.64 5.58
CA ILE A 131 11.74 -9.24 6.05
C ILE A 131 11.51 -10.59 6.74
N PHE A 132 10.43 -10.74 7.49
CA PHE A 132 10.09 -11.99 8.17
C PHE A 132 9.70 -13.13 7.22
N THR A 133 9.38 -12.79 5.98
CA THR A 133 8.99 -13.75 4.92
C THR A 133 9.94 -13.72 3.73
N ILE A 134 11.08 -13.03 3.84
CA ILE A 134 11.96 -12.75 2.69
C ILE A 134 12.47 -14.03 2.03
N LYS A 135 12.83 -15.04 2.82
CA LYS A 135 13.34 -16.31 2.29
C LYS A 135 12.26 -17.11 1.54
N PRO A 136 11.11 -17.47 2.16
CA PRO A 136 10.06 -18.18 1.44
C PRO A 136 9.49 -17.35 0.27
N PHE A 137 9.52 -16.03 0.36
CA PHE A 137 9.11 -15.16 -0.73
C PHE A 137 10.10 -15.21 -1.90
N TYR A 138 11.40 -15.14 -1.65
CA TYR A 138 12.44 -15.29 -2.68
C TYR A 138 12.34 -16.63 -3.41
N ASP A 139 12.05 -17.71 -2.68
CA ASP A 139 11.90 -19.05 -3.25
C ASP A 139 10.61 -19.23 -4.08
N SER A 140 9.63 -18.33 -3.93
CA SER A 140 8.31 -18.40 -4.57
C SER A 140 8.16 -17.56 -5.83
N ILE A 141 9.13 -16.71 -6.17
CA ILE A 141 9.04 -15.71 -7.24
C ILE A 141 10.34 -15.73 -8.08
N ASP A 142 10.24 -15.31 -9.34
CA ASP A 142 11.42 -15.12 -10.17
C ASP A 142 12.30 -13.94 -9.69
N PHE A 143 13.57 -13.98 -10.01
CA PHE A 143 14.56 -12.98 -9.59
C PHE A 143 14.17 -11.54 -9.98
N ILE A 144 13.61 -11.34 -11.17
CA ILE A 144 13.20 -10.02 -11.65
C ILE A 144 12.06 -9.48 -10.80
N GLY A 145 11.05 -10.30 -10.52
CA GLY A 145 9.93 -9.93 -9.64
C GLY A 145 10.41 -9.59 -8.24
N PHE A 146 11.31 -10.38 -7.67
CA PHE A 146 11.93 -10.09 -6.37
C PHE A 146 12.66 -8.74 -6.38
N LEU A 147 13.48 -8.49 -7.41
CA LEU A 147 14.23 -7.23 -7.56
C LEU A 147 13.29 -6.01 -7.63
N LEU A 148 12.20 -6.10 -8.39
CA LEU A 148 11.22 -5.01 -8.53
C LEU A 148 10.55 -4.68 -7.18
N ILE A 149 10.26 -5.68 -6.36
CA ILE A 149 9.67 -5.47 -5.02
C ILE A 149 10.68 -4.83 -4.08
N VAL A 150 11.94 -5.26 -4.10
CA VAL A 150 13.01 -4.63 -3.33
C VAL A 150 13.20 -3.17 -3.72
N LEU A 151 13.25 -2.87 -5.02
CA LEU A 151 13.34 -1.50 -5.52
C LEU A 151 12.12 -0.65 -5.11
N GLY A 152 10.93 -1.24 -5.14
CA GLY A 152 9.70 -0.60 -4.65
C GLY A 152 9.79 -0.26 -3.16
N GLY A 153 10.27 -1.19 -2.32
CA GLY A 153 10.47 -0.98 -0.88
C GLY A 153 11.51 0.11 -0.58
N ILE A 154 12.60 0.14 -1.34
CA ILE A 154 13.63 1.19 -1.24
C ILE A 154 13.02 2.56 -1.63
N SER A 155 12.30 2.63 -2.75
CA SER A 155 11.66 3.87 -3.21
C SER A 155 10.63 4.37 -2.20
N PHE A 156 9.85 3.48 -1.60
CA PHE A 156 8.90 3.81 -0.53
C PHE A 156 9.63 4.37 0.70
N THR A 157 10.74 3.76 1.11
CA THR A 157 11.56 4.22 2.24
C THR A 157 12.10 5.63 1.99
N PHE A 158 12.65 5.89 0.80
CA PHE A 158 13.09 7.24 0.44
C PHE A 158 11.94 8.24 0.45
N GLY A 159 10.76 7.89 -0.06
CA GLY A 159 9.57 8.74 -0.01
C GLY A 159 9.20 9.16 1.42
N ILE A 160 9.24 8.23 2.37
CA ILE A 160 8.96 8.52 3.78
C ILE A 160 10.07 9.37 4.40
N LEU A 161 11.35 9.10 4.11
CA LEU A 161 12.46 9.90 4.63
C LEU A 161 12.36 11.37 4.17
N PHE A 162 12.02 11.62 2.91
CA PHE A 162 11.75 12.98 2.43
C PHE A 162 10.60 13.64 3.19
N ASN A 163 9.54 12.90 3.51
CA ASN A 163 8.41 13.43 4.28
C ASN A 163 8.75 13.72 5.76
N ILE A 164 9.79 13.08 6.31
CA ILE A 164 10.28 13.36 7.69
C ILE A 164 11.12 14.62 7.72
N TRP A 165 11.83 14.94 6.62
CA TRP A 165 12.75 16.07 6.56
C TRP A 165 12.10 17.41 6.15
N ASP A 166 10.86 17.37 5.60
CA ASP A 166 10.04 18.55 5.30
C ASP A 166 9.21 19.00 6.51
#